data_d81c5750a5ff83b9047601606c099e23
#
_entry.id   d81c5750a5ff83b9047601606c099e23
#
_cell.length_a   1.000
_cell.length_b   1.000
_cell.length_c   1.000
_cell.angle_alpha   90.00
_cell.angle_beta   90.00
_cell.angle_gamma   90.00
#
_symmetry.space_group_name_H-M   'P 1'
#
loop_
_entity.id
_entity.type
_entity.pdbx_description
1 polymer ?
#
loop_
_entity_poly.entity_id
_entity_poly.type
_entity_poly.pdbx_seq_one_letter_code
_entity_poly.pdbx_strand_id
1 'polypeptide(L)'
;MTNRNVLDTEATHILQTYKRTPIVFSRGRGIHLYDDEGQEYTDLVSGIGVASLGHAHPRLAAAIDEQAKALLHTSNLYYHPLQGQLAARLTELSGLPRSFFCNSGSEAVEACLKFARRYWHTEGDVSRTEVVALENSFHGRTLGALSTTWEKSYRRPFEPLVPGVRFVPREAAALTEAISTNTQVVIVEPLQGEGGVRPLSKNIAHTIQKACDDTGALLITDEVQCGLGRTGRPFYFQALDLRPDLISVGKALGAGVPIGAALVGERVAAAVAYGDHGSTYGGNLLAC
;
A
#
# COMPACT_ATOMS: atom_id res chain seq x y z
N MET A 1 -33.94 -6.08 6.34
CA MET A 1 -33.54 -7.54 6.37
C MET A 1 -33.21 -7.85 7.82
N THR A 2 -33.56 -9.04 8.33
CA THR A 2 -33.12 -9.48 9.66
C THR A 2 -31.65 -9.90 9.59
N ASN A 3 -30.91 -9.86 10.70
CA ASN A 3 -29.53 -10.31 10.85
C ASN A 3 -29.31 -11.69 10.18
N ARG A 4 -30.16 -12.64 10.49
CA ARG A 4 -30.12 -13.99 9.95
C ARG A 4 -30.18 -14.00 8.43
N ASN A 5 -31.02 -13.17 7.85
CA ASN A 5 -31.15 -13.07 6.38
C ASN A 5 -29.88 -12.49 5.73
N VAL A 6 -29.20 -11.52 6.36
CA VAL A 6 -27.93 -10.98 5.87
C VAL A 6 -26.85 -12.06 5.88
N LEU A 7 -26.69 -12.76 7.02
CA LEU A 7 -25.69 -13.83 7.17
C LEU A 7 -25.91 -14.98 6.17
N ASP A 8 -27.15 -15.43 6.00
CA ASP A 8 -27.52 -16.50 5.07
C ASP A 8 -27.30 -16.09 3.59
N THR A 9 -27.63 -14.84 3.25
CA THR A 9 -27.39 -14.30 1.91
C THR A 9 -25.92 -14.22 1.60
N GLU A 10 -25.09 -13.72 2.52
CA GLU A 10 -23.64 -13.66 2.34
C GLU A 10 -23.00 -15.05 2.30
N ALA A 11 -23.44 -15.97 3.14
CA ALA A 11 -22.93 -17.34 3.11
C ALA A 11 -23.21 -18.03 1.77
N THR A 12 -24.33 -17.68 1.12
CA THR A 12 -24.75 -18.28 -0.15
C THR A 12 -24.05 -17.63 -1.36
N HIS A 13 -23.87 -16.30 -1.35
CA HIS A 13 -23.49 -15.55 -2.56
C HIS A 13 -22.07 -14.95 -2.51
N ILE A 14 -21.42 -14.90 -1.35
CA ILE A 14 -20.05 -14.39 -1.22
C ILE A 14 -19.08 -15.56 -1.08
N LEU A 15 -17.99 -15.55 -1.87
CA LEU A 15 -16.92 -16.53 -1.74
C LEU A 15 -16.29 -16.45 -0.34
N GLN A 16 -16.29 -17.55 0.39
CA GLN A 16 -15.91 -17.63 1.80
C GLN A 16 -14.38 -17.64 1.99
N THR A 17 -13.74 -16.50 1.73
CA THR A 17 -12.28 -16.27 1.93
C THR A 17 -11.95 -15.71 3.32
N TYR A 18 -12.95 -15.28 4.07
CA TYR A 18 -12.78 -14.71 5.42
C TYR A 18 -13.62 -15.48 6.44
N LYS A 19 -13.00 -15.80 7.58
CA LYS A 19 -13.73 -16.26 8.77
C LYS A 19 -14.31 -15.05 9.49
N ARG A 20 -15.57 -14.72 9.21
CA ARG A 20 -16.23 -13.54 9.77
C ARG A 20 -16.81 -13.80 11.15
N THR A 21 -16.78 -12.80 12.03
CA THR A 21 -17.60 -12.78 13.26
C THR A 21 -19.05 -12.48 12.88
N PRO A 22 -20.05 -13.21 13.42
CA PRO A 22 -21.45 -13.07 13.00
C PRO A 22 -22.10 -11.82 13.63
N ILE A 23 -21.57 -10.65 13.33
CA ILE A 23 -22.09 -9.33 13.73
C ILE A 23 -22.37 -8.55 12.45
N VAL A 24 -23.54 -7.95 12.35
CA VAL A 24 -23.94 -7.10 11.21
C VAL A 24 -23.93 -5.65 11.65
N PHE A 25 -22.87 -4.93 11.28
CA PHE A 25 -22.80 -3.49 11.52
C PHE A 25 -23.63 -2.73 10.52
N SER A 26 -24.49 -1.84 10.99
CA SER A 26 -25.39 -1.02 10.17
C SER A 26 -25.01 0.45 10.12
N ARG A 27 -24.29 0.96 11.12
CA ARG A 27 -23.85 2.35 11.21
C ARG A 27 -22.60 2.50 12.07
N GLY A 28 -21.92 3.64 11.90
CA GLY A 28 -20.77 4.01 12.74
C GLY A 28 -20.74 5.50 13.01
N ARG A 29 -20.09 5.91 14.12
CA ARG A 29 -19.84 7.31 14.46
C ARG A 29 -18.56 7.45 15.28
N GLY A 30 -17.58 8.21 14.77
CA GLY A 30 -16.29 8.35 15.44
C GLY A 30 -15.61 6.99 15.58
N ILE A 31 -15.33 6.57 16.81
CA ILE A 31 -14.73 5.27 17.12
C ILE A 31 -15.75 4.16 17.39
N HIS A 32 -17.05 4.44 17.26
CA HIS A 32 -18.10 3.49 17.59
C HIS A 32 -18.76 2.91 16.35
N LEU A 33 -19.00 1.62 16.38
CA LEU A 33 -19.82 0.87 15.45
C LEU A 33 -21.09 0.40 16.16
N TYR A 34 -22.17 0.28 15.44
CA TYR A 34 -23.46 -0.19 15.95
C TYR A 34 -23.99 -1.28 15.04
N ASP A 35 -24.40 -2.39 15.64
CA ASP A 35 -25.10 -3.43 14.91
C ASP A 35 -26.56 -3.03 14.62
N ASP A 36 -27.31 -3.90 13.97
CA ASP A 36 -28.70 -3.68 13.61
C ASP A 36 -29.67 -3.81 14.82
N GLU A 37 -29.24 -4.37 15.94
CA GLU A 37 -29.96 -4.38 17.22
C GLU A 37 -29.68 -3.10 18.04
N GLY A 38 -28.72 -2.27 17.59
CA GLY A 38 -28.34 -1.02 18.24
C GLY A 38 -27.26 -1.17 19.31
N GLN A 39 -26.69 -2.37 19.48
CA GLN A 39 -25.57 -2.59 20.38
C GLN A 39 -24.35 -1.80 19.91
N GLU A 40 -23.72 -1.08 20.84
CA GLU A 40 -22.53 -0.29 20.57
C GLU A 40 -21.25 -1.12 20.79
N TYR A 41 -20.28 -0.92 19.87
CA TYR A 41 -18.95 -1.52 19.92
C TYR A 41 -17.89 -0.42 19.73
N THR A 42 -16.82 -0.46 20.48
CA THR A 42 -15.64 0.38 20.24
C THR A 42 -14.79 -0.27 19.16
N ASP A 43 -14.58 0.42 18.05
CA ASP A 43 -13.76 -0.06 16.93
C ASP A 43 -12.28 0.21 17.15
N LEU A 44 -11.54 -0.82 17.58
CA LEU A 44 -10.08 -0.79 17.70
C LEU A 44 -9.36 -1.33 16.44
N VAL A 45 -10.11 -1.77 15.43
CA VAL A 45 -9.57 -2.31 14.17
C VAL A 45 -9.50 -1.25 13.08
N SER A 46 -10.46 -0.31 13.09
CA SER A 46 -10.51 0.81 12.14
C SER A 46 -10.52 0.36 10.67
N GLY A 47 -11.23 -0.76 10.38
CA GLY A 47 -11.22 -1.36 9.03
C GLY A 47 -9.83 -1.83 8.59
N ILE A 48 -9.02 -2.34 9.52
CA ILE A 48 -7.61 -2.72 9.34
C ILE A 48 -6.74 -1.47 9.00
N GLY A 49 -6.89 -0.43 9.84
CA GLY A 49 -6.10 0.81 9.73
C GLY A 49 -6.53 1.75 8.60
N VAL A 50 -7.75 1.64 8.11
CA VAL A 50 -8.30 2.44 7.01
C VAL A 50 -9.05 3.69 7.52
N ALA A 51 -10.00 3.53 8.44
CA ALA A 51 -10.88 4.58 8.92
C ALA A 51 -10.18 5.51 9.94
N SER A 52 -9.07 6.12 9.55
CA SER A 52 -8.23 6.95 10.44
C SER A 52 -8.92 8.22 10.93
N LEU A 53 -9.95 8.69 10.25
CA LEU A 53 -10.78 9.84 10.64
C LEU A 53 -11.97 9.43 11.53
N GLY A 54 -12.14 8.13 11.78
CA GLY A 54 -13.34 7.56 12.40
C GLY A 54 -14.51 7.44 11.41
N HIS A 55 -15.56 6.78 11.88
CA HIS A 55 -16.76 6.54 11.09
C HIS A 55 -17.62 7.79 10.95
N ALA A 56 -18.28 7.95 9.81
CA ALA A 56 -19.18 9.04 9.47
C ALA A 56 -18.60 10.45 9.76
N HIS A 57 -17.30 10.64 9.43
CA HIS A 57 -16.67 11.94 9.62
C HIS A 57 -17.37 13.01 8.76
N PRO A 58 -17.88 14.10 9.34
CA PRO A 58 -18.82 14.99 8.65
C PRO A 58 -18.20 15.70 7.44
N ARG A 59 -16.92 16.09 7.51
CA ARG A 59 -16.24 16.72 6.37
C ARG A 59 -15.99 15.72 5.23
N LEU A 60 -15.68 14.46 5.54
CA LEU A 60 -15.50 13.42 4.54
C LEU A 60 -16.84 13.10 3.85
N ALA A 61 -17.90 12.93 4.63
CA ALA A 61 -19.24 12.66 4.10
C ALA A 61 -19.71 13.80 3.18
N ALA A 62 -19.50 15.07 3.58
CA ALA A 62 -19.85 16.23 2.76
C ALA A 62 -19.05 16.28 1.46
N ALA A 63 -17.73 16.03 1.50
CA ALA A 63 -16.87 16.01 0.30
C ALA A 63 -17.29 14.90 -0.69
N ILE A 64 -17.62 13.71 -0.18
CA ILE A 64 -18.13 12.60 -1.01
C ILE A 64 -19.47 12.96 -1.66
N ASP A 65 -20.42 13.54 -0.89
CA ASP A 65 -21.73 13.94 -1.39
C ASP A 65 -21.61 15.01 -2.50
N GLU A 66 -20.79 16.02 -2.27
CA GLU A 66 -20.53 17.09 -3.23
C GLU A 66 -19.89 16.53 -4.52
N GLN A 67 -18.84 15.73 -4.38
CA GLN A 67 -18.14 15.18 -5.55
C GLN A 67 -18.99 14.16 -6.31
N ALA A 68 -19.80 13.36 -5.60
CA ALA A 68 -20.68 12.38 -6.24
C ALA A 68 -21.77 13.06 -7.10
N LYS A 69 -22.21 14.25 -6.72
CA LYS A 69 -23.17 15.05 -7.50
C LYS A 69 -22.54 15.78 -8.68
N ALA A 70 -21.22 16.04 -8.64
CA ALA A 70 -20.52 16.77 -9.69
C ALA A 70 -20.02 15.83 -10.81
N LEU A 71 -19.06 14.97 -10.49
CA LEU A 71 -18.42 14.08 -11.46
C LEU A 71 -17.61 13.00 -10.74
N LEU A 72 -17.86 11.73 -11.06
CA LEU A 72 -17.18 10.61 -10.40
C LEU A 72 -15.89 10.20 -11.10
N HIS A 73 -15.90 10.11 -12.44
CA HIS A 73 -14.85 9.50 -13.22
C HIS A 73 -14.81 9.99 -14.67
N THR A 74 -13.62 10.21 -15.21
CA THR A 74 -13.40 10.62 -16.62
C THR A 74 -12.34 9.77 -17.33
N SER A 75 -11.79 8.76 -16.69
CA SER A 75 -10.55 8.05 -17.07
C SER A 75 -9.27 8.93 -17.04
N ASN A 76 -8.11 8.28 -17.12
CA ASN A 76 -6.81 8.96 -17.20
C ASN A 76 -6.47 9.46 -18.62
N LEU A 77 -7.44 9.44 -19.55
CA LEU A 77 -7.32 10.07 -20.88
C LEU A 77 -7.54 11.58 -20.82
N TYR A 78 -8.13 12.09 -19.77
CA TYR A 78 -8.46 13.51 -19.59
C TYR A 78 -7.94 14.02 -18.25
N TYR A 79 -7.68 15.32 -18.16
CA TYR A 79 -7.28 15.97 -16.93
C TYR A 79 -8.48 16.31 -16.05
N HIS A 80 -8.25 16.31 -14.75
CA HIS A 80 -9.16 16.88 -13.75
C HIS A 80 -8.37 17.46 -12.57
N PRO A 81 -8.90 18.43 -11.82
CA PRO A 81 -8.12 19.21 -10.86
C PRO A 81 -7.65 18.40 -9.65
N LEU A 82 -8.44 17.44 -9.15
CA LEU A 82 -8.20 16.80 -7.85
C LEU A 82 -6.97 15.88 -7.86
N GLN A 83 -6.75 15.12 -8.93
CA GLN A 83 -5.62 14.20 -9.05
C GLN A 83 -4.27 14.94 -8.90
N GLY A 84 -4.13 16.05 -9.63
CA GLY A 84 -2.92 16.88 -9.55
C GLY A 84 -2.73 17.53 -8.17
N GLN A 85 -3.81 17.98 -7.53
CA GLN A 85 -3.78 18.56 -6.19
C GLN A 85 -3.35 17.52 -5.15
N LEU A 86 -3.92 16.30 -5.21
CA LEU A 86 -3.53 15.21 -4.32
C LEU A 86 -2.06 14.81 -4.56
N ALA A 87 -1.62 14.70 -5.82
CA ALA A 87 -0.23 14.40 -6.15
C ALA A 87 0.73 15.45 -5.57
N ALA A 88 0.43 16.74 -5.74
CA ALA A 88 1.23 17.83 -5.17
C ALA A 88 1.31 17.72 -3.63
N ARG A 89 0.19 17.42 -2.97
CA ARG A 89 0.17 17.23 -1.51
C ARG A 89 1.01 16.03 -1.07
N LEU A 90 0.95 14.92 -1.79
CA LEU A 90 1.78 13.75 -1.50
C LEU A 90 3.27 14.04 -1.72
N THR A 91 3.61 14.83 -2.74
CA THR A 91 4.99 15.31 -2.97
C THR A 91 5.50 16.15 -1.80
N GLU A 92 4.72 17.12 -1.32
CA GLU A 92 5.08 17.93 -0.14
C GLU A 92 5.34 17.08 1.11
N LEU A 93 4.54 16.04 1.32
CA LEU A 93 4.64 15.18 2.49
C LEU A 93 5.78 14.16 2.40
N SER A 94 6.06 13.62 1.22
CA SER A 94 7.01 12.52 1.01
C SER A 94 8.39 12.98 0.53
N GLY A 95 8.46 14.09 -0.19
CA GLY A 95 9.65 14.52 -0.94
C GLY A 95 9.82 13.83 -2.30
N LEU A 96 8.96 12.87 -2.68
CA LEU A 96 9.03 12.20 -3.98
C LEU A 96 8.17 12.96 -5.01
N PRO A 97 8.72 13.29 -6.21
CA PRO A 97 8.12 14.28 -7.11
C PRO A 97 6.94 13.78 -7.94
N ARG A 98 6.71 12.47 -8.05
CA ARG A 98 5.68 11.91 -8.93
C ARG A 98 4.79 10.91 -8.19
N SER A 99 3.53 10.82 -8.64
CA SER A 99 2.56 9.85 -8.11
C SER A 99 1.86 9.13 -9.25
N PHE A 100 1.70 7.82 -9.11
CA PHE A 100 0.81 6.99 -9.92
C PHE A 100 -0.34 6.51 -9.03
N PHE A 101 -1.59 6.82 -9.40
CA PHE A 101 -2.76 6.44 -8.61
C PHE A 101 -3.36 5.12 -9.08
N CYS A 102 -3.84 4.34 -8.13
CA CYS A 102 -4.53 3.05 -8.30
C CYS A 102 -5.66 2.92 -7.27
N ASN A 103 -6.19 1.71 -7.04
CA ASN A 103 -7.41 1.54 -6.24
C ASN A 103 -7.16 0.84 -4.89
N SER A 104 -5.97 0.36 -4.66
CA SER A 104 -5.61 -0.38 -3.44
C SER A 104 -4.13 -0.31 -3.13
N GLY A 105 -3.77 -0.66 -1.87
CA GLY A 105 -2.36 -0.82 -1.49
C GLY A 105 -1.65 -1.93 -2.25
N SER A 106 -2.33 -3.04 -2.56
CA SER A 106 -1.73 -4.12 -3.37
C SER A 106 -1.38 -3.65 -4.78
N GLU A 107 -2.26 -2.88 -5.43
CA GLU A 107 -1.97 -2.28 -6.74
C GLU A 107 -0.84 -1.24 -6.66
N ALA A 108 -0.74 -0.50 -5.55
CA ALA A 108 0.38 0.43 -5.33
C ALA A 108 1.71 -0.33 -5.22
N VAL A 109 1.75 -1.46 -4.52
CA VAL A 109 2.93 -2.34 -4.45
C VAL A 109 3.25 -2.92 -5.82
N GLU A 110 2.26 -3.41 -6.58
CA GLU A 110 2.46 -3.89 -7.97
C GLU A 110 3.08 -2.80 -8.84
N ALA A 111 2.58 -1.57 -8.75
CA ALA A 111 3.12 -0.43 -9.50
C ALA A 111 4.58 -0.16 -9.10
N CYS A 112 4.91 -0.13 -7.80
CA CYS A 112 6.27 0.06 -7.33
C CYS A 112 7.22 -1.03 -7.85
N LEU A 113 6.85 -2.31 -7.78
CA LEU A 113 7.63 -3.43 -8.28
C LEU A 113 7.84 -3.35 -9.81
N LYS A 114 6.78 -2.99 -10.55
CA LYS A 114 6.85 -2.80 -12.00
C LYS A 114 7.74 -1.63 -12.40
N PHE A 115 7.63 -0.48 -11.71
CA PHE A 115 8.45 0.69 -12.00
C PHE A 115 9.92 0.45 -11.66
N ALA A 116 10.21 -0.29 -10.58
CA ALA A 116 11.57 -0.73 -10.27
C ALA A 116 12.14 -1.61 -11.39
N ARG A 117 11.36 -2.55 -11.90
CA ARG A 117 11.76 -3.41 -13.05
C ARG A 117 11.93 -2.59 -14.33
N ARG A 118 11.03 -1.63 -14.57
CA ARG A 118 11.11 -0.74 -15.73
C ARG A 118 12.36 0.13 -15.70
N TYR A 119 12.75 0.63 -14.52
CA TYR A 119 13.98 1.39 -14.33
C TYR A 119 15.19 0.60 -14.82
N TRP A 120 15.42 -0.60 -14.32
CA TRP A 120 16.59 -1.42 -14.70
C TRP A 120 16.57 -1.83 -16.17
N HIS A 121 15.39 -2.05 -16.73
CA HIS A 121 15.25 -2.28 -18.17
C HIS A 121 15.71 -1.07 -18.99
N THR A 122 15.37 0.15 -18.54
CA THR A 122 15.78 1.40 -19.22
C THR A 122 17.28 1.65 -19.06
N GLU A 123 17.85 1.35 -17.89
CA GLU A 123 19.30 1.44 -17.66
C GLU A 123 20.11 0.37 -18.41
N GLY A 124 19.45 -0.59 -19.06
CA GLY A 124 20.11 -1.67 -19.80
C GLY A 124 20.64 -2.80 -18.92
N ASP A 125 20.41 -2.79 -17.61
CA ASP A 125 20.83 -3.84 -16.68
C ASP A 125 19.67 -4.81 -16.36
N VAL A 126 19.28 -5.58 -17.37
CA VAL A 126 18.20 -6.58 -17.26
C VAL A 126 18.58 -7.82 -16.43
N SER A 127 19.84 -7.92 -16.02
CA SER A 127 20.33 -9.01 -15.16
C SER A 127 19.88 -8.85 -13.70
N ARG A 128 19.52 -7.64 -13.27
CA ARG A 128 18.99 -7.36 -11.94
C ARG A 128 17.54 -7.84 -11.82
N THR A 129 17.37 -9.01 -11.28
CA THR A 129 16.03 -9.66 -11.17
C THR A 129 15.62 -9.99 -9.74
N GLU A 130 16.55 -9.87 -8.78
CA GLU A 130 16.27 -10.21 -7.39
C GLU A 130 15.50 -9.12 -6.66
N VAL A 131 14.49 -9.53 -5.91
CA VAL A 131 13.72 -8.68 -4.99
C VAL A 131 13.99 -9.16 -3.57
N VAL A 132 14.53 -8.30 -2.73
CA VAL A 132 14.74 -8.60 -1.31
C VAL A 132 13.54 -8.08 -0.51
N ALA A 133 12.88 -8.97 0.23
CA ALA A 133 11.80 -8.64 1.17
C ALA A 133 12.17 -9.14 2.57
N LEU A 134 11.58 -8.56 3.61
CA LEU A 134 11.84 -8.99 4.97
C LEU A 134 10.95 -10.16 5.39
N GLU A 135 11.46 -11.00 6.27
CA GLU A 135 10.64 -11.98 6.97
C GLU A 135 9.52 -11.28 7.76
N ASN A 136 8.37 -11.93 7.86
CA ASN A 136 7.14 -11.40 8.46
C ASN A 136 6.55 -10.19 7.74
N SER A 137 6.92 -9.94 6.48
CA SER A 137 6.33 -8.88 5.67
C SER A 137 4.93 -9.24 5.15
N PHE A 138 4.12 -8.20 4.95
CA PHE A 138 2.85 -8.29 4.24
C PHE A 138 2.71 -7.12 3.27
N HIS A 139 2.74 -7.43 1.97
CA HIS A 139 2.69 -6.42 0.91
C HIS A 139 1.43 -6.49 0.03
N GLY A 140 0.55 -7.47 0.25
CA GLY A 140 -0.71 -7.60 -0.45
C GLY A 140 -1.03 -9.01 -0.95
N ARG A 141 -2.09 -9.11 -1.76
CA ARG A 141 -2.68 -10.38 -2.20
C ARG A 141 -2.73 -10.57 -3.72
N THR A 142 -2.34 -9.58 -4.53
CA THR A 142 -2.11 -9.74 -5.98
C THR A 142 -0.82 -10.52 -6.21
N LEU A 143 -0.63 -11.15 -7.36
CA LEU A 143 0.47 -12.11 -7.55
C LEU A 143 1.86 -11.50 -7.29
N GLY A 144 2.15 -10.29 -7.74
CA GLY A 144 3.43 -9.62 -7.46
C GLY A 144 3.57 -9.24 -5.99
N ALA A 145 2.56 -8.59 -5.39
CA ALA A 145 2.55 -8.24 -3.98
C ALA A 145 2.58 -9.49 -3.07
N LEU A 146 1.85 -10.55 -3.46
CA LEU A 146 1.87 -11.83 -2.75
C LEU A 146 3.25 -12.49 -2.80
N SER A 147 3.97 -12.35 -3.90
CA SER A 147 5.33 -12.86 -4.03
C SER A 147 6.28 -12.28 -2.98
N THR A 148 6.05 -11.04 -2.55
CA THR A 148 6.83 -10.33 -1.54
C THR A 148 6.23 -10.42 -0.12
N THR A 149 5.12 -11.11 0.06
CA THR A 149 4.49 -11.38 1.36
C THR A 149 5.08 -12.66 1.97
N TRP A 150 5.55 -12.60 3.23
CA TRP A 150 6.28 -13.67 3.89
C TRP A 150 5.46 -14.94 4.17
N GLU A 151 4.21 -14.80 4.58
CA GLU A 151 3.41 -15.93 5.09
C GLU A 151 3.20 -17.01 4.03
N LYS A 152 3.81 -18.18 4.27
CA LYS A 152 3.81 -19.31 3.32
C LYS A 152 2.41 -19.85 3.04
N SER A 153 1.52 -19.84 4.04
CA SER A 153 0.15 -20.30 3.88
C SER A 153 -0.65 -19.47 2.88
N TYR A 154 -0.29 -18.18 2.73
CA TYR A 154 -0.89 -17.30 1.72
C TYR A 154 -0.34 -17.54 0.32
N ARG A 155 0.96 -17.87 0.20
CA ARG A 155 1.65 -18.00 -1.09
C ARG A 155 1.48 -19.36 -1.75
N ARG A 156 1.66 -20.44 -0.97
CA ARG A 156 1.74 -21.81 -1.47
C ARG A 156 0.59 -22.25 -2.37
N PRO A 157 -0.69 -21.90 -2.10
CA PRO A 157 -1.79 -22.28 -2.98
C PRO A 157 -1.78 -21.62 -4.35
N PHE A 158 -0.95 -20.58 -4.56
CA PHE A 158 -0.91 -19.78 -5.78
C PHE A 158 0.43 -19.86 -6.52
N GLU A 159 1.29 -20.80 -6.14
CA GLU A 159 2.56 -21.05 -6.84
C GLU A 159 2.32 -21.63 -8.24
N PRO A 160 3.13 -21.26 -9.27
CA PRO A 160 4.32 -20.40 -9.17
C PRO A 160 3.98 -18.88 -9.10
N LEU A 161 4.67 -18.18 -8.21
CA LEU A 161 4.58 -16.73 -8.07
C LEU A 161 5.66 -16.02 -8.93
N VAL A 162 5.75 -14.70 -8.82
CA VAL A 162 6.80 -13.93 -9.50
C VAL A 162 8.16 -14.38 -8.97
N PRO A 163 9.07 -14.83 -9.85
CA PRO A 163 10.38 -15.35 -9.43
C PRO A 163 11.33 -14.26 -8.93
N GLY A 164 12.42 -14.68 -8.28
CA GLY A 164 13.49 -13.79 -7.84
C GLY A 164 13.27 -13.14 -6.47
N VAL A 165 12.20 -13.47 -5.75
CA VAL A 165 11.97 -12.92 -4.41
C VAL A 165 12.73 -13.74 -3.36
N ARG A 166 13.54 -13.05 -2.56
CA ARG A 166 14.30 -13.60 -1.43
C ARG A 166 13.83 -12.94 -0.13
N PHE A 167 13.45 -13.74 0.84
CA PHE A 167 13.12 -13.26 2.18
C PHE A 167 14.35 -13.32 3.09
N VAL A 168 14.56 -12.23 3.86
CA VAL A 168 15.74 -12.05 4.69
C VAL A 168 15.32 -11.66 6.10
N PRO A 169 15.94 -12.24 7.14
CA PRO A 169 15.68 -11.84 8.52
C PRO A 169 16.13 -10.39 8.76
N ARG A 170 15.56 -9.74 9.76
CA ARG A 170 15.89 -8.36 10.15
C ARG A 170 17.22 -8.31 10.93
N GLU A 171 18.28 -8.78 10.31
CA GLU A 171 19.63 -8.86 10.86
C GLU A 171 20.62 -8.18 9.90
N ALA A 172 21.49 -7.32 10.45
CA ALA A 172 22.38 -6.49 9.63
C ALA A 172 23.30 -7.34 8.72
N ALA A 173 23.87 -8.43 9.25
CA ALA A 173 24.75 -9.30 8.46
C ALA A 173 24.00 -9.96 7.30
N ALA A 174 22.81 -10.52 7.56
CA ALA A 174 22.01 -11.19 6.55
C ALA A 174 21.55 -10.20 5.44
N LEU A 175 21.18 -8.97 5.81
CA LEU A 175 20.80 -7.93 4.86
C LEU A 175 21.99 -7.49 3.99
N THR A 176 23.16 -7.30 4.59
CA THR A 176 24.39 -6.92 3.84
C THR A 176 24.80 -8.02 2.87
N GLU A 177 24.64 -9.28 3.23
CA GLU A 177 24.94 -10.43 2.35
C GLU A 177 23.89 -10.56 1.22
N ALA A 178 22.61 -10.33 1.54
CA ALA A 178 21.52 -10.56 0.60
C ALA A 178 21.37 -9.47 -0.46
N ILE A 179 21.67 -8.21 -0.10
CA ILE A 179 21.52 -7.06 -1.01
C ILE A 179 22.82 -6.93 -1.82
N SER A 180 22.76 -7.28 -3.10
CA SER A 180 23.91 -7.36 -3.99
C SER A 180 23.68 -6.55 -5.28
N THR A 181 24.66 -6.56 -6.18
CA THR A 181 24.54 -5.97 -7.52
C THR A 181 23.50 -6.69 -8.40
N ASN A 182 23.03 -7.88 -8.02
CA ASN A 182 21.92 -8.57 -8.71
C ASN A 182 20.56 -8.14 -8.16
N THR A 183 20.54 -7.43 -7.02
CA THR A 183 19.31 -6.95 -6.41
C THR A 183 18.73 -5.80 -7.23
N GLN A 184 17.55 -6.01 -7.74
CA GLN A 184 16.74 -5.00 -8.45
C GLN A 184 16.18 -3.98 -7.46
N VAL A 185 15.58 -4.49 -6.37
CA VAL A 185 14.87 -3.68 -5.40
C VAL A 185 14.77 -4.37 -4.05
N VAL A 186 14.85 -3.59 -3.01
CA VAL A 186 14.53 -3.98 -1.63
C VAL A 186 13.17 -3.40 -1.28
N ILE A 187 12.24 -4.23 -0.78
CA ILE A 187 10.93 -3.78 -0.30
C ILE A 187 10.80 -4.02 1.19
N VAL A 188 10.43 -2.97 1.92
CA VAL A 188 10.30 -3.03 3.38
C VAL A 188 9.08 -2.25 3.87
N GLU A 189 8.38 -2.81 4.86
CA GLU A 189 7.51 -2.01 5.72
C GLU A 189 8.39 -1.33 6.78
N PRO A 190 8.46 0.00 6.87
CA PRO A 190 9.17 0.68 7.96
C PRO A 190 8.65 0.28 9.36
N LEU A 191 7.37 -0.10 9.43
CA LEU A 191 6.73 -0.78 10.56
C LEU A 191 5.86 -1.90 10.01
N GLN A 192 6.24 -3.15 10.27
CA GLN A 192 5.45 -4.33 9.88
C GLN A 192 4.18 -4.40 10.71
N GLY A 193 3.02 -4.18 10.09
CA GLY A 193 1.74 -4.21 10.77
C GLY A 193 1.24 -5.64 11.00
N GLU A 194 0.95 -6.36 9.93
CA GLU A 194 0.46 -7.75 9.94
C GLU A 194 1.48 -8.71 10.59
N GLY A 195 2.75 -8.43 10.47
CA GLY A 195 3.86 -9.17 11.08
C GLY A 195 3.96 -9.03 12.60
N GLY A 196 3.03 -8.29 13.26
CA GLY A 196 2.95 -8.16 14.71
C GLY A 196 3.40 -6.81 15.28
N VAL A 197 3.16 -5.73 14.55
CA VAL A 197 3.48 -4.33 14.92
C VAL A 197 4.97 -4.19 15.27
N ARG A 198 5.83 -4.47 14.29
CA ARG A 198 7.28 -4.53 14.48
C ARG A 198 7.97 -3.38 13.74
N PRO A 199 8.33 -2.28 14.42
CA PRO A 199 9.11 -1.21 13.79
C PRO A 199 10.52 -1.70 13.42
N LEU A 200 11.07 -1.16 12.34
CA LEU A 200 12.50 -1.31 12.05
C LEU A 200 13.30 -0.50 13.08
N SER A 201 14.41 -1.06 13.53
CA SER A 201 15.39 -0.26 14.29
C SER A 201 16.15 0.67 13.33
N LYS A 202 16.65 1.80 13.84
CA LYS A 202 17.49 2.71 13.04
C LYS A 202 18.73 2.01 12.48
N ASN A 203 19.32 1.06 13.22
CA ASN A 203 20.46 0.30 12.75
C ASN A 203 20.10 -0.57 11.53
N ILE A 204 18.99 -1.27 11.54
CA ILE A 204 18.53 -2.09 10.40
C ILE A 204 18.17 -1.19 9.22
N ALA A 205 17.45 -0.08 9.45
CA ALA A 205 17.15 0.89 8.41
C ALA A 205 18.42 1.45 7.76
N HIS A 206 19.41 1.84 8.55
CA HIS A 206 20.70 2.31 8.06
C HIS A 206 21.45 1.23 7.26
N THR A 207 21.44 -0.02 7.73
CA THR A 207 22.05 -1.16 6.99
C THR A 207 21.41 -1.34 5.63
N ILE A 208 20.06 -1.32 5.55
CA ILE A 208 19.32 -1.42 4.29
C ILE A 208 19.69 -0.26 3.36
N GLN A 209 19.61 0.99 3.87
CA GLN A 209 19.94 2.16 3.08
C GLN A 209 21.36 2.11 2.54
N LYS A 210 22.31 1.79 3.41
CA LYS A 210 23.72 1.67 3.00
C LYS A 210 23.94 0.60 1.94
N ALA A 211 23.35 -0.58 2.12
CA ALA A 211 23.45 -1.67 1.15
C ALA A 211 22.83 -1.30 -0.21
N CYS A 212 21.68 -0.58 -0.20
CA CYS A 212 21.10 -0.05 -1.44
C CYS A 212 22.01 1.00 -2.10
N ASP A 213 22.58 1.92 -1.32
CA ASP A 213 23.50 2.94 -1.83
C ASP A 213 24.78 2.29 -2.45
N ASP A 214 25.34 1.30 -1.77
CA ASP A 214 26.60 0.61 -2.21
C ASP A 214 26.37 -0.24 -3.48
N THR A 215 25.20 -0.83 -3.64
CA THR A 215 24.90 -1.76 -4.75
C THR A 215 24.11 -1.11 -5.89
N GLY A 216 23.52 0.06 -5.66
CA GLY A 216 22.61 0.73 -6.56
C GLY A 216 21.17 0.16 -6.54
N ALA A 217 20.89 -0.86 -5.72
CA ALA A 217 19.54 -1.41 -5.60
C ALA A 217 18.51 -0.33 -5.23
N LEU A 218 17.32 -0.41 -5.82
CA LEU A 218 16.24 0.52 -5.48
C LEU A 218 15.64 0.16 -4.12
N LEU A 219 15.09 1.15 -3.42
CA LEU A 219 14.39 0.98 -2.15
C LEU A 219 12.91 1.34 -2.30
N ILE A 220 12.03 0.39 -2.00
CA ILE A 220 10.59 0.61 -1.80
C ILE A 220 10.30 0.62 -0.30
N THR A 221 9.68 1.69 0.21
CA THR A 221 9.05 1.65 1.51
C THR A 221 7.55 1.45 1.36
N ASP A 222 7.05 0.37 1.94
CA ASP A 222 5.62 0.10 1.99
C ASP A 222 4.99 0.81 3.19
N GLU A 223 4.38 1.94 2.90
CA GLU A 223 3.69 2.81 3.86
C GLU A 223 2.16 2.63 3.83
N VAL A 224 1.67 1.57 3.20
CA VAL A 224 0.23 1.30 3.09
C VAL A 224 -0.44 1.24 4.45
N GLN A 225 0.23 0.69 5.47
CA GLN A 225 -0.32 0.61 6.81
C GLN A 225 0.28 1.65 7.78
N CYS A 226 1.56 1.91 7.72
CA CYS A 226 2.25 2.77 8.67
C CYS A 226 2.28 4.26 8.29
N GLY A 227 1.96 4.60 7.04
CA GLY A 227 1.95 5.97 6.54
C GLY A 227 0.73 6.79 6.92
N LEU A 228 0.69 8.00 6.37
CA LEU A 228 -0.43 8.94 6.43
C LEU A 228 -0.91 9.24 7.85
N GLY A 229 0.05 9.50 8.74
CA GLY A 229 -0.22 9.92 10.12
C GLY A 229 -0.41 8.79 11.12
N ARG A 230 -0.45 7.50 10.71
CA ARG A 230 -0.64 6.36 11.62
C ARG A 230 0.37 6.31 12.76
N THR A 231 1.60 6.71 12.49
CA THR A 231 2.73 6.68 13.43
C THR A 231 3.07 8.05 14.02
N GLY A 232 2.22 9.08 13.79
CA GLY A 232 2.44 10.45 14.23
C GLY A 232 3.30 11.29 13.27
N ARG A 233 3.69 10.72 12.12
CA ARG A 233 4.38 11.43 11.03
C ARG A 233 3.67 11.16 9.71
N PRO A 234 3.84 12.00 8.67
CA PRO A 234 3.27 11.73 7.36
C PRO A 234 3.64 10.34 6.86
N PHE A 235 4.93 9.98 6.93
CA PHE A 235 5.44 8.65 6.59
C PHE A 235 6.47 8.20 7.63
N TYR A 236 6.47 6.89 7.94
CA TYR A 236 7.34 6.39 9.00
C TYR A 236 8.80 6.23 8.56
N PHE A 237 9.07 6.07 7.27
CA PHE A 237 10.43 6.07 6.74
C PHE A 237 11.23 7.33 7.14
N GLN A 238 10.56 8.47 7.32
CA GLN A 238 11.17 9.74 7.75
C GLN A 238 11.74 9.66 9.18
N ALA A 239 11.15 8.84 10.06
CA ALA A 239 11.67 8.62 11.41
C ALA A 239 12.92 7.73 11.44
N LEU A 240 13.16 7.01 10.34
CA LEU A 240 14.26 6.06 10.17
C LEU A 240 15.38 6.60 9.29
N ASP A 241 15.25 7.84 8.80
CA ASP A 241 16.18 8.51 7.91
C ASP A 241 16.42 7.71 6.60
N LEU A 242 15.43 6.93 6.15
CA LEU A 242 15.46 6.23 4.87
C LEU A 242 15.21 7.20 3.71
N ARG A 243 15.78 6.90 2.56
CA ARG A 243 15.62 7.64 1.31
C ARG A 243 15.08 6.70 0.21
N PRO A 244 13.77 6.38 0.24
CA PRO A 244 13.19 5.48 -0.72
C PRO A 244 13.17 6.06 -2.13
N ASP A 245 13.30 5.19 -3.13
CA ASP A 245 13.05 5.52 -4.54
C ASP A 245 11.56 5.45 -4.87
N LEU A 246 10.84 4.59 -4.16
CA LEU A 246 9.41 4.38 -4.32
C LEU A 246 8.74 4.21 -2.96
N ILE A 247 7.50 4.68 -2.85
CA ILE A 247 6.66 4.48 -1.67
C ILE A 247 5.31 3.96 -2.13
N SER A 248 4.84 2.85 -1.53
CA SER A 248 3.44 2.42 -1.71
C SER A 248 2.57 2.98 -0.60
N VAL A 249 1.41 3.54 -0.96
CA VAL A 249 0.43 4.10 -0.02
C VAL A 249 -0.98 3.60 -0.33
N GLY A 250 -1.84 3.58 0.68
CA GLY A 250 -3.22 3.12 0.57
C GLY A 250 -3.98 3.34 1.88
N LYS A 251 -4.92 2.47 2.21
CA LYS A 251 -5.66 2.48 3.49
C LYS A 251 -6.14 3.88 3.92
N ALA A 252 -5.43 4.52 4.84
CA ALA A 252 -5.75 5.85 5.38
C ALA A 252 -5.82 6.95 4.31
N LEU A 253 -5.21 6.75 3.13
CA LEU A 253 -5.27 7.71 2.01
C LEU A 253 -6.72 8.02 1.61
N GLY A 254 -7.58 7.01 1.55
CA GLY A 254 -8.97 7.16 1.16
C GLY A 254 -9.95 7.22 2.34
N ALA A 255 -9.50 6.97 3.58
CA ALA A 255 -10.34 6.95 4.78
C ALA A 255 -11.64 6.11 4.64
N GLY A 256 -11.62 5.08 3.80
CA GLY A 256 -12.76 4.20 3.48
C GLY A 256 -13.10 4.14 1.99
N VAL A 257 -12.75 5.16 1.21
CA VAL A 257 -12.86 5.13 -0.26
C VAL A 257 -11.65 4.38 -0.83
N PRO A 258 -11.85 3.41 -1.74
CA PRO A 258 -10.74 2.66 -2.33
C PRO A 258 -9.81 3.56 -3.15
N ILE A 259 -8.57 3.69 -2.71
CA ILE A 259 -7.49 4.38 -3.39
C ILE A 259 -6.14 3.83 -2.93
N GLY A 260 -5.17 3.82 -3.82
CA GLY A 260 -3.76 3.60 -3.57
C GLY A 260 -2.93 4.50 -4.45
N ALA A 261 -1.66 4.65 -4.11
CA ALA A 261 -0.70 5.34 -4.97
C ALA A 261 0.71 4.76 -4.80
N ALA A 262 1.46 4.73 -5.90
CA ALA A 262 2.89 4.61 -5.90
C ALA A 262 3.50 6.01 -6.02
N LEU A 263 4.26 6.44 -5.02
CA LEU A 263 5.04 7.67 -5.08
C LEU A 263 6.42 7.31 -5.63
N VAL A 264 6.91 8.10 -6.57
CA VAL A 264 8.06 7.72 -7.41
C VAL A 264 9.11 8.83 -7.39
N GLY A 265 10.35 8.45 -7.07
CA GLY A 265 11.52 9.32 -7.11
C GLY A 265 11.94 9.67 -8.55
N GLU A 266 12.69 10.76 -8.72
CA GLU A 266 13.02 11.33 -10.04
C GLU A 266 13.73 10.32 -10.96
N ARG A 267 14.73 9.56 -10.44
CA ARG A 267 15.47 8.60 -11.27
C ARG A 267 14.59 7.50 -11.85
N VAL A 268 13.62 7.00 -11.06
CA VAL A 268 12.68 5.98 -11.53
C VAL A 268 11.63 6.59 -12.44
N ALA A 269 11.13 7.79 -12.12
CA ALA A 269 10.15 8.49 -12.94
C ALA A 269 10.67 8.80 -14.35
N ALA A 270 11.95 9.16 -14.47
CA ALA A 270 12.59 9.40 -15.76
C ALA A 270 12.68 8.16 -16.68
N ALA A 271 12.61 6.96 -16.10
CA ALA A 271 12.66 5.69 -16.82
C ALA A 271 11.29 5.20 -17.33
N VAL A 272 10.19 5.79 -16.84
CA VAL A 272 8.82 5.37 -17.16
C VAL A 272 8.29 6.15 -18.37
N ALA A 273 7.69 5.45 -19.32
CA ALA A 273 7.11 6.03 -20.53
C ALA A 273 5.59 5.83 -20.60
N TYR A 274 4.95 6.55 -21.52
CA TYR A 274 3.52 6.36 -21.80
C TYR A 274 3.22 4.91 -22.21
N GLY A 275 2.21 4.32 -21.57
CA GLY A 275 1.78 2.94 -21.83
C GLY A 275 2.45 1.86 -20.97
N ASP A 276 3.49 2.18 -20.19
CA ASP A 276 4.18 1.20 -19.35
C ASP A 276 3.29 0.62 -18.22
N HIS A 277 2.35 1.42 -17.73
CA HIS A 277 1.37 1.00 -16.75
C HIS A 277 0.08 1.82 -16.84
N GLY A 278 -1.02 1.29 -16.30
CA GLY A 278 -2.30 1.95 -16.32
C GLY A 278 -3.26 1.44 -15.25
N SER A 279 -4.25 2.25 -14.93
CA SER A 279 -5.37 1.92 -14.08
C SER A 279 -6.62 2.64 -14.61
N THR A 280 -7.72 1.92 -14.80
CA THR A 280 -8.97 2.51 -15.29
C THR A 280 -9.53 3.50 -14.29
N TYR A 281 -9.59 3.14 -13.01
CA TYR A 281 -10.22 3.94 -11.94
C TYR A 281 -9.21 4.72 -11.10
N GLY A 282 -7.93 4.39 -11.18
CA GLY A 282 -6.89 5.02 -10.35
C GLY A 282 -6.83 6.52 -10.57
N GLY A 283 -6.91 7.29 -9.48
CA GLY A 283 -6.93 8.74 -9.52
C GLY A 283 -8.24 9.37 -9.96
N ASN A 284 -9.38 8.65 -9.84
CA ASN A 284 -10.70 9.24 -10.13
C ASN A 284 -11.06 10.37 -9.17
N LEU A 285 -12.00 11.21 -9.60
CA LEU A 285 -12.36 12.42 -8.85
C LEU A 285 -12.95 12.13 -7.47
N LEU A 286 -13.74 11.07 -7.33
CA LEU A 286 -14.31 10.73 -6.03
C LEU A 286 -13.23 10.28 -5.02
N ALA A 287 -12.24 9.54 -5.48
CA ALA A 287 -11.20 8.99 -4.62
C ALA A 287 -10.12 10.04 -4.25
N CYS A 288 -9.85 11.00 -5.13
CA CYS A 288 -8.91 12.10 -4.90
C CYS A 288 -9.52 13.26 -4.14
#